data_7b4cae18cde6da9d93674d1081ba86db
#
_entry.id   7b4cae18cde6da9d93674d1081ba86db
#
_cell.length_a   1.000
_cell.length_b   1.000
_cell.length_c   1.000
_cell.angle_alpha   90.00
_cell.angle_beta   90.00
_cell.angle_gamma   90.00
#
_symmetry.space_group_name_H-M   'P 1'
#
loop_
_entity.id
_entity.type
_entity.pdbx_description
1 polymer ?
#
loop_
_entity_poly.entity_id
_entity_poly.type
_entity_poly.pdbx_seq_one_letter_code
_entity_poly.pdbx_strand_id
1 'polypeptide(L)'
;VVLLWLVNLLNSSVTLLVGAALPASDARSPRLHNGVVLVNRLGWRPIAQKQLLPSYDVFDERRYFRPGHGPCLLSLPNGKRLGLTICEDLWVDDGLQRERLDGPDPIYQLIPEQPDLVINLAASPFDASKPALRLQLAAAAAQRLNCPLIYLNQVGGNDELVFDGASFVVEADGAVQLELPVCEEHLAIWDSGHPTPMQSHGQIQPMDPVERLFR
;
A
#
# COMPACT_ATOMS: atom_id res chain seq x y z
N VAL A 1 20.76 -9.96 -1.08
CA VAL A 1 20.67 -11.43 -1.16
C VAL A 1 19.24 -11.85 -1.44
N VAL A 2 18.24 -11.43 -0.63
CA VAL A 2 16.83 -11.84 -0.78
C VAL A 2 16.26 -11.46 -2.16
N LEU A 3 16.47 -10.23 -2.62
CA LEU A 3 15.94 -9.79 -3.94
C LEU A 3 16.54 -10.59 -5.10
N LEU A 4 17.81 -10.95 -5.04
CA LEU A 4 18.46 -11.81 -6.05
C LEU A 4 17.89 -13.23 -6.04
N TRP A 5 17.56 -13.75 -4.88
CA TRP A 5 16.90 -15.04 -4.76
C TRP A 5 15.50 -15.02 -5.37
N LEU A 6 14.70 -13.97 -5.09
CA LEU A 6 13.40 -13.78 -5.72
C LEU A 6 13.48 -13.73 -7.24
N VAL A 7 14.47 -13.02 -7.81
CA VAL A 7 14.67 -12.96 -9.27
C VAL A 7 14.81 -14.36 -9.87
N ASN A 8 15.55 -15.25 -9.21
CA ASN A 8 15.78 -16.62 -9.68
C ASN A 8 14.54 -17.52 -9.58
N LEU A 9 13.58 -17.19 -8.71
CA LEU A 9 12.34 -17.95 -8.55
C LEU A 9 11.25 -17.54 -9.55
N LEU A 10 11.34 -16.34 -10.11
CA LEU A 10 10.27 -15.80 -10.93
C LEU A 10 10.24 -16.41 -12.33
N ASN A 11 9.07 -16.81 -12.74
CA ASN A 11 8.74 -17.15 -14.11
C ASN A 11 8.73 -15.89 -15.00
N SER A 12 8.84 -16.05 -16.30
CA SER A 12 8.99 -14.98 -17.29
C SER A 12 7.86 -13.93 -17.30
N SER A 13 6.67 -14.28 -16.84
CA SER A 13 5.48 -13.41 -16.92
C SER A 13 5.14 -12.68 -15.60
N VAL A 14 5.79 -13.03 -14.50
CA VAL A 14 5.47 -12.46 -13.19
C VAL A 14 6.40 -11.30 -12.86
N THR A 15 5.81 -10.24 -12.33
CA THR A 15 6.51 -9.10 -11.74
C THR A 15 6.01 -8.90 -10.32
N LEU A 16 6.92 -8.78 -9.35
CA LEU A 16 6.60 -8.50 -7.96
C LEU A 16 6.88 -7.03 -7.63
N LEU A 17 6.03 -6.47 -6.79
CA LEU A 17 6.25 -5.21 -6.10
C LEU A 17 6.52 -5.52 -4.62
N VAL A 18 7.69 -5.16 -4.13
CA VAL A 18 8.14 -5.55 -2.79
C VAL A 18 8.62 -4.32 -2.01
N GLY A 19 8.10 -4.14 -0.79
CA GLY A 19 8.62 -3.13 0.14
C GLY A 19 10.05 -3.42 0.55
N ALA A 20 10.92 -2.42 0.54
CA ALA A 20 12.33 -2.58 0.89
C ALA A 20 12.96 -1.28 1.41
N ALA A 21 13.95 -1.41 2.29
CA ALA A 21 14.85 -0.32 2.62
C ALA A 21 15.83 -0.11 1.46
N LEU A 22 15.85 1.08 0.89
CA LEU A 22 16.64 1.44 -0.30
C LEU A 22 17.76 2.40 0.09
N PRO A 23 19.00 2.21 -0.39
CA PRO A 23 20.05 3.16 -0.15
C PRO A 23 19.74 4.50 -0.84
N ALA A 24 20.02 5.59 -0.13
CA ALA A 24 19.98 6.92 -0.71
C ALA A 24 21.20 7.15 -1.63
N SER A 25 21.05 7.99 -2.64
CA SER A 25 22.09 8.26 -3.64
C SER A 25 23.28 9.06 -3.11
N ASP A 26 23.13 9.72 -1.97
CA ASP A 26 24.17 10.55 -1.35
C ASP A 26 24.49 10.09 0.09
N ALA A 27 25.57 10.63 0.66
CA ALA A 27 26.08 10.27 1.97
C ALA A 27 25.39 10.98 3.15
N ARG A 28 24.40 11.85 2.92
CA ARG A 28 23.68 12.54 4.00
C ARG A 28 22.85 11.56 4.82
N SER A 29 22.81 11.76 6.12
CA SER A 29 21.94 10.96 7.02
C SER A 29 20.52 11.55 7.07
N PRO A 30 19.46 10.71 7.15
CA PRO A 30 19.44 9.25 6.99
C PRO A 30 19.85 8.77 5.60
N ARG A 31 20.47 7.58 5.51
CA ARG A 31 21.00 7.04 4.24
C ARG A 31 20.07 6.07 3.53
N LEU A 32 18.85 5.92 4.01
CA LEU A 32 17.87 4.98 3.49
C LEU A 32 16.59 5.69 3.08
N HIS A 33 15.87 5.10 2.14
CA HIS A 33 14.46 5.36 1.86
C HIS A 33 13.65 4.12 2.18
N ASN A 34 12.46 4.29 2.75
CA ASN A 34 11.43 3.28 2.73
C ASN A 34 10.81 3.29 1.32
N GLY A 35 10.89 2.19 0.58
CA GLY A 35 10.52 2.20 -0.82
C GLY A 35 9.97 0.89 -1.34
N VAL A 36 9.62 0.90 -2.62
CA VAL A 36 9.18 -0.28 -3.36
C VAL A 36 10.20 -0.61 -4.45
N VAL A 37 10.52 -1.89 -4.56
CA VAL A 37 11.29 -2.44 -5.67
C VAL A 37 10.38 -3.24 -6.59
N LEU A 38 10.60 -3.09 -7.88
CA LEU A 38 10.10 -3.99 -8.89
C LEU A 38 11.10 -5.13 -9.07
N VAL A 39 10.61 -6.38 -8.96
CA VAL A 39 11.42 -7.58 -9.13
C VAL A 39 10.80 -8.44 -10.23
N ASN A 40 11.59 -8.82 -11.21
CA ASN A 40 11.21 -9.77 -12.27
C ASN A 40 12.44 -10.62 -12.65
N ARG A 41 12.29 -11.51 -13.62
CA ARG A 41 13.39 -12.38 -14.07
C ARG A 41 14.61 -11.64 -14.63
N LEU A 42 14.48 -10.37 -15.02
CA LEU A 42 15.59 -9.56 -15.54
C LEU A 42 16.39 -8.88 -14.43
N GLY A 43 15.90 -8.90 -13.20
CA GLY A 43 16.52 -8.27 -12.06
C GLY A 43 15.55 -7.52 -11.17
N TRP A 44 16.06 -6.56 -10.44
CA TRP A 44 15.27 -5.69 -9.59
C TRP A 44 15.70 -4.22 -9.73
N ARG A 45 14.77 -3.30 -9.50
CA ARG A 45 15.06 -1.86 -9.47
C ARG A 45 14.12 -1.12 -8.52
N PRO A 46 14.57 -0.05 -7.87
CA PRO A 46 13.69 0.85 -7.12
C PRO A 46 12.67 1.52 -8.06
N ILE A 47 11.43 1.68 -7.60
CA ILE A 47 10.36 2.32 -8.37
C ILE A 47 9.55 3.34 -7.57
N ALA A 48 9.55 3.28 -6.24
CA ALA A 48 8.84 4.20 -5.39
C ALA A 48 9.59 4.46 -4.09
N GLN A 49 9.35 5.61 -3.48
CA GLN A 49 9.87 6.00 -2.18
C GLN A 49 8.74 6.66 -1.37
N LYS A 50 8.59 6.24 -0.12
CA LYS A 50 7.60 6.80 0.81
C LYS A 50 7.87 8.27 1.07
N GLN A 51 6.85 9.10 0.97
CA GLN A 51 6.97 10.55 1.15
C GLN A 51 6.63 10.98 2.58
N LEU A 52 5.58 10.41 3.17
CA LEU A 52 5.13 10.74 4.51
C LEU A 52 5.69 9.72 5.52
N LEU A 53 6.59 10.18 6.37
CA LEU A 53 7.30 9.36 7.34
C LEU A 53 6.74 9.65 8.74
N PRO A 54 5.95 8.74 9.33
CA PRO A 54 5.43 8.91 10.69
C PRO A 54 6.56 8.90 11.72
N SER A 55 6.45 9.81 12.68
CA SER A 55 7.35 9.93 13.86
C SER A 55 6.50 10.27 15.07
N TYR A 56 5.45 9.48 15.27
CA TYR A 56 4.52 9.60 16.40
C TYR A 56 4.18 8.19 16.91
N ASP A 57 3.74 8.11 18.17
CA ASP A 57 3.41 6.86 18.84
C ASP A 57 4.59 5.86 18.77
N VAL A 58 4.38 4.68 18.20
CA VAL A 58 5.40 3.63 18.05
C VAL A 58 6.32 3.85 16.84
N PHE A 59 6.05 4.85 16.02
CA PHE A 59 6.80 5.09 14.79
C PHE A 59 7.93 6.11 15.01
N ASP A 60 9.10 5.81 14.44
CA ASP A 60 10.25 6.73 14.36
C ASP A 60 10.93 6.60 12.98
N GLU A 61 10.12 6.66 11.89
CA GLU A 61 10.66 6.43 10.55
C GLU A 61 11.67 7.50 10.13
N ARG A 62 11.50 8.76 10.53
CA ARG A 62 12.43 9.87 10.19
C ARG A 62 13.84 9.66 10.72
N ARG A 63 14.00 8.82 11.73
CA ARG A 63 15.33 8.45 12.26
C ARG A 63 16.14 7.62 11.27
N TYR A 64 15.47 6.76 10.51
CA TYR A 64 16.11 5.78 9.65
C TYR A 64 15.97 6.08 8.17
N PHE A 65 14.87 6.73 7.79
CA PHE A 65 14.50 6.96 6.41
C PHE A 65 14.42 8.44 6.08
N ARG A 66 14.71 8.73 4.84
CA ARG A 66 14.54 10.01 4.18
C ARG A 66 13.26 9.99 3.35
N PRO A 67 12.46 11.07 3.34
CA PRO A 67 11.28 11.14 2.48
C PRO A 67 11.66 11.04 0.99
N GLY A 68 10.78 10.42 0.23
CA GLY A 68 10.81 10.45 -1.23
C GLY A 68 10.31 11.80 -1.77
N HIS A 69 10.42 11.96 -3.09
CA HIS A 69 10.01 13.18 -3.77
C HIS A 69 9.19 12.85 -5.03
N GLY A 70 8.07 13.56 -5.19
CA GLY A 70 7.22 13.48 -6.37
C GLY A 70 6.39 12.19 -6.49
N PRO A 71 5.51 12.13 -7.48
CA PRO A 71 4.63 10.98 -7.69
C PRO A 71 5.43 9.75 -8.09
N CYS A 72 5.00 8.59 -7.57
CA CYS A 72 5.58 7.30 -7.93
C CYS A 72 4.68 6.62 -8.95
N LEU A 73 5.16 6.51 -10.19
CA LEU A 73 4.40 5.95 -11.32
C LEU A 73 5.22 4.87 -12.03
N LEU A 74 4.55 3.76 -12.36
CA LEU A 74 5.09 2.66 -13.12
C LEU A 74 4.28 2.45 -14.41
N SER A 75 4.90 2.65 -15.57
CA SER A 75 4.29 2.29 -16.85
C SER A 75 4.41 0.78 -17.08
N LEU A 76 3.28 0.14 -17.36
CA LEU A 76 3.20 -1.29 -17.66
C LEU A 76 3.34 -1.53 -19.19
N PRO A 77 3.78 -2.75 -19.61
CA PRO A 77 3.95 -3.07 -21.04
C PRO A 77 2.68 -2.91 -21.89
N ASN A 78 1.51 -3.03 -21.30
CA ASN A 78 0.22 -2.84 -21.97
C ASN A 78 -0.21 -1.36 -22.08
N GLY A 79 0.66 -0.42 -21.73
CA GLY A 79 0.41 1.01 -21.77
C GLY A 79 -0.31 1.57 -20.54
N LYS A 80 -0.79 0.73 -19.62
CA LYS A 80 -1.41 1.20 -18.37
C LYS A 80 -0.38 1.81 -17.42
N ARG A 81 -0.83 2.75 -16.62
CA ARG A 81 -0.05 3.46 -15.62
C ARG A 81 -0.49 3.07 -14.20
N LEU A 82 0.46 2.61 -13.42
CA LEU A 82 0.26 2.19 -12.06
C LEU A 82 0.83 3.24 -11.10
N GLY A 83 -0.03 3.88 -10.32
CA GLY A 83 0.37 4.75 -9.22
C GLY A 83 0.75 3.92 -7.99
N LEU A 84 1.80 4.34 -7.29
CA LEU A 84 2.29 3.64 -6.10
C LEU A 84 2.34 4.59 -4.92
N THR A 85 1.82 4.14 -3.78
CA THR A 85 1.88 4.81 -2.49
C THR A 85 2.29 3.81 -1.42
N ILE A 86 2.84 4.29 -0.30
CA ILE A 86 3.32 3.44 0.77
C ILE A 86 2.69 3.87 2.08
N CYS A 87 1.81 3.02 2.63
CA CYS A 87 1.21 3.17 3.95
C CYS A 87 0.65 4.58 4.18
N GLU A 88 1.36 5.42 4.95
CA GLU A 88 0.98 6.78 5.37
C GLU A 88 0.80 7.76 4.19
N ASP A 89 1.34 7.48 3.02
CA ASP A 89 1.14 8.29 1.82
C ASP A 89 -0.33 8.38 1.38
N LEU A 90 -1.17 7.45 1.86
CA LEU A 90 -2.61 7.46 1.67
C LEU A 90 -3.36 8.35 2.68
N TRP A 91 -2.72 8.71 3.81
CA TRP A 91 -3.34 9.39 4.93
C TRP A 91 -3.26 10.91 4.76
N VAL A 92 -3.97 11.43 3.76
CA VAL A 92 -3.90 12.82 3.33
C VAL A 92 -5.25 13.53 3.21
N ASP A 93 -6.33 12.90 3.67
CA ASP A 93 -7.67 13.50 3.63
C ASP A 93 -7.98 14.21 4.96
N ASP A 94 -7.97 15.55 4.95
CA ASP A 94 -8.19 16.38 6.12
C ASP A 94 -9.63 16.28 6.68
N GLY A 95 -10.57 15.79 5.89
CA GLY A 95 -11.97 15.57 6.32
C GLY A 95 -12.16 14.28 7.10
N LEU A 96 -11.30 13.28 6.89
CA LEU A 96 -11.42 11.94 7.47
C LEU A 96 -10.54 11.74 8.70
N GLN A 97 -9.49 12.51 8.86
CA GLN A 97 -8.55 12.38 9.97
C GLN A 97 -8.33 13.71 10.71
N ARG A 98 -8.10 13.62 12.02
CA ARG A 98 -7.94 14.81 12.88
C ARG A 98 -6.57 15.46 12.75
N GLU A 99 -5.56 14.65 12.49
CA GLU A 99 -4.17 15.09 12.39
C GLU A 99 -3.54 14.43 11.16
N ARG A 100 -3.01 15.25 10.27
CA ARG A 100 -2.28 14.83 9.11
C ARG A 100 -0.79 15.10 9.33
N LEU A 101 0.09 14.24 8.82
CA LEU A 101 1.52 14.53 8.79
C LEU A 101 1.83 15.74 7.90
N ASP A 102 2.70 16.60 8.39
CA ASP A 102 3.25 17.68 7.57
C ASP A 102 4.02 17.11 6.38
N GLY A 103 3.70 17.57 5.19
CA GLY A 103 4.36 17.14 3.98
C GLY A 103 3.49 17.29 2.73
N PRO A 104 3.93 16.73 1.61
CA PRO A 104 3.16 16.73 0.37
C PRO A 104 1.85 15.94 0.51
N ASP A 105 0.99 16.08 -0.48
CA ASP A 105 -0.14 15.16 -0.69
C ASP A 105 0.21 14.22 -1.86
N PRO A 106 0.65 12.98 -1.60
CA PRO A 106 1.03 12.03 -2.65
C PRO A 106 -0.13 11.67 -3.58
N ILE A 107 -1.38 11.68 -3.06
CA ILE A 107 -2.58 11.43 -3.89
C ILE A 107 -2.82 12.60 -4.84
N TYR A 108 -2.70 13.84 -4.36
CA TYR A 108 -2.81 15.02 -5.22
C TYR A 108 -1.74 15.04 -6.32
N GLN A 109 -0.52 14.63 -6.02
CA GLN A 109 0.56 14.55 -7.00
C GLN A 109 0.30 13.52 -8.10
N LEU A 110 -0.50 12.48 -7.84
CA LEU A 110 -0.88 11.48 -8.84
C LEU A 110 -2.00 11.94 -9.78
N ILE A 111 -2.78 12.97 -9.43
CA ILE A 111 -3.89 13.45 -10.28
C ILE A 111 -3.46 13.81 -11.70
N PRO A 112 -2.42 14.66 -11.93
CA PRO A 112 -1.98 14.99 -13.28
C PRO A 112 -1.39 13.82 -14.03
N GLU A 113 -0.95 12.79 -13.33
CA GLU A 113 -0.38 11.57 -13.89
C GLU A 113 -1.45 10.60 -14.41
N GLN A 114 -2.72 10.77 -14.03
CA GLN A 114 -3.87 9.97 -14.47
C GLN A 114 -3.58 8.45 -14.42
N PRO A 115 -3.30 7.85 -13.26
CA PRO A 115 -3.06 6.42 -13.16
C PRO A 115 -4.31 5.63 -13.52
N ASP A 116 -4.12 4.45 -14.13
CA ASP A 116 -5.20 3.49 -14.39
C ASP A 116 -5.55 2.64 -13.15
N LEU A 117 -4.63 2.57 -12.21
CA LEU A 117 -4.74 1.82 -10.96
C LEU A 117 -3.76 2.40 -9.96
N VAL A 118 -4.12 2.42 -8.68
CA VAL A 118 -3.19 2.72 -7.59
C VAL A 118 -3.02 1.50 -6.69
N ILE A 119 -1.79 1.24 -6.24
CA ILE A 119 -1.50 0.25 -5.21
C ILE A 119 -0.86 0.97 -4.01
N ASN A 120 -1.45 0.79 -2.85
CA ASN A 120 -0.87 1.17 -1.57
C ASN A 120 -0.29 -0.07 -0.89
N LEU A 121 1.03 -0.08 -0.64
CA LEU A 121 1.69 -1.14 0.12
C LEU A 121 1.86 -0.68 1.56
N ALA A 122 1.28 -1.41 2.51
CA ALA A 122 1.24 -1.01 3.91
C ALA A 122 1.73 -2.10 4.87
N ALA A 123 2.34 -1.65 5.95
CA ALA A 123 2.51 -2.35 7.20
C ALA A 123 1.89 -1.48 8.30
N SER A 124 0.56 -1.38 8.25
CA SER A 124 -0.23 -0.54 9.16
C SER A 124 -0.64 -1.38 10.36
N PRO A 125 -0.15 -1.06 11.57
CA PRO A 125 -0.50 -1.81 12.76
C PRO A 125 -1.99 -1.75 13.06
N PHE A 126 -2.49 -2.80 13.68
CA PHE A 126 -3.87 -2.89 14.12
C PHE A 126 -4.17 -1.85 15.21
N ASP A 127 -5.30 -1.21 15.05
CA ASP A 127 -6.01 -0.42 16.04
C ASP A 127 -7.50 -0.54 15.73
N ALA A 128 -8.35 -0.58 16.73
CA ALA A 128 -9.79 -0.84 16.56
C ALA A 128 -10.50 0.15 15.61
N SER A 129 -9.99 1.37 15.48
CA SER A 129 -10.54 2.42 14.62
C SER A 129 -9.99 2.39 13.19
N LYS A 130 -8.80 1.85 12.98
CA LYS A 130 -8.07 1.92 11.71
C LYS A 130 -8.71 1.17 10.55
N PRO A 131 -9.33 -0.03 10.71
CA PRO A 131 -9.89 -0.75 9.56
C PRO A 131 -10.93 0.07 8.78
N ALA A 132 -11.88 0.72 9.48
CA ALA A 132 -12.88 1.57 8.84
C ALA A 132 -12.24 2.82 8.22
N LEU A 133 -11.27 3.42 8.89
CA LEU A 133 -10.60 4.62 8.40
C LEU A 133 -9.74 4.32 7.16
N ARG A 134 -9.01 3.20 7.13
CA ARG A 134 -8.26 2.75 5.95
C ARG A 134 -9.14 2.65 4.71
N LEU A 135 -10.33 2.05 4.88
CA LEU A 135 -11.29 1.91 3.79
C LEU A 135 -11.82 3.26 3.31
N GLN A 136 -12.17 4.16 4.23
CA GLN A 136 -12.65 5.51 3.88
C GLN A 136 -11.57 6.31 3.14
N LEU A 137 -10.32 6.27 3.61
CA LEU A 137 -9.19 6.96 2.96
C LEU A 137 -8.92 6.41 1.56
N ALA A 138 -8.96 5.08 1.40
CA ALA A 138 -8.77 4.45 0.09
C ALA A 138 -9.91 4.79 -0.88
N ALA A 139 -11.16 4.78 -0.42
CA ALA A 139 -12.32 5.17 -1.22
C ALA A 139 -12.24 6.65 -1.65
N ALA A 140 -11.89 7.56 -0.74
CA ALA A 140 -11.69 8.96 -1.06
C ALA A 140 -10.55 9.18 -2.07
N ALA A 141 -9.43 8.46 -1.92
CA ALA A 141 -8.33 8.54 -2.87
C ALA A 141 -8.70 7.98 -4.26
N ALA A 142 -9.40 6.83 -4.33
CA ALA A 142 -9.89 6.26 -5.58
C ALA A 142 -10.82 7.21 -6.33
N GLN A 143 -11.75 7.85 -5.62
CA GLN A 143 -12.65 8.88 -6.18
C GLN A 143 -11.88 10.10 -6.70
N ARG A 144 -10.91 10.61 -5.92
CA ARG A 144 -10.08 11.77 -6.33
C ARG A 144 -9.24 11.48 -7.58
N LEU A 145 -8.77 10.23 -7.73
CA LEU A 145 -7.93 9.79 -8.86
C LEU A 145 -8.75 9.23 -10.02
N ASN A 146 -10.05 8.99 -9.81
CA ASN A 146 -10.96 8.37 -10.77
C ASN A 146 -10.43 7.03 -11.31
N CYS A 147 -9.84 6.21 -10.44
CA CYS A 147 -9.34 4.88 -10.78
C CYS A 147 -9.42 3.94 -9.56
N PRO A 148 -9.44 2.60 -9.78
CA PRO A 148 -9.41 1.64 -8.69
C PRO A 148 -8.16 1.80 -7.80
N LEU A 149 -8.30 1.39 -6.52
CA LEU A 149 -7.19 1.36 -5.57
C LEU A 149 -7.13 0.02 -4.85
N ILE A 150 -5.96 -0.61 -4.87
CA ILE A 150 -5.63 -1.80 -4.10
C ILE A 150 -4.90 -1.37 -2.82
N TYR A 151 -5.45 -1.72 -1.68
CA TYR A 151 -4.79 -1.57 -0.38
C TYR A 151 -4.26 -2.92 0.08
N LEU A 152 -2.94 -3.06 0.16
CA LEU A 152 -2.27 -4.27 0.62
C LEU A 152 -1.66 -4.03 1.99
N ASN A 153 -2.09 -4.78 3.00
CA ASN A 153 -1.56 -4.67 4.35
C ASN A 153 -0.90 -5.97 4.79
N GLN A 154 0.13 -5.84 5.59
CA GLN A 154 0.85 -6.96 6.20
C GLN A 154 -0.05 -7.73 7.16
N VAL A 155 0.20 -9.02 7.30
CA VAL A 155 -0.36 -9.90 8.34
C VAL A 155 0.75 -10.38 9.25
N GLY A 156 0.48 -10.49 10.54
CA GLY A 156 1.39 -11.08 11.53
C GLY A 156 1.75 -10.14 12.66
N GLY A 157 2.78 -10.49 13.41
CA GLY A 157 3.29 -9.72 14.53
C GLY A 157 4.77 -9.39 14.37
N ASN A 158 5.18 -8.23 14.85
CA ASN A 158 6.57 -7.84 14.95
C ASN A 158 6.76 -6.97 16.20
N ASP A 159 7.59 -7.40 17.12
CA ASP A 159 7.72 -6.80 18.45
C ASP A 159 6.35 -6.66 19.14
N GLU A 160 5.97 -5.45 19.50
CA GLU A 160 4.70 -5.12 20.17
C GLU A 160 3.57 -4.82 19.16
N LEU A 161 3.84 -4.90 17.85
CA LEU A 161 2.88 -4.55 16.81
C LEU A 161 2.22 -5.79 16.23
N VAL A 162 0.91 -5.71 16.04
CA VAL A 162 0.10 -6.71 15.34
C VAL A 162 -0.41 -6.07 14.04
N PHE A 163 -0.34 -6.82 12.95
CA PHE A 163 -0.83 -6.42 11.63
C PHE A 163 -1.97 -7.33 11.23
N ASP A 164 -3.13 -6.76 11.05
CA ASP A 164 -4.40 -7.46 10.83
C ASP A 164 -4.66 -7.84 9.37
N GLY A 165 -3.80 -7.48 8.43
CA GLY A 165 -4.05 -7.68 7.02
C GLY A 165 -5.26 -6.89 6.55
N ALA A 166 -6.41 -7.57 6.39
CA ALA A 166 -7.64 -6.94 5.90
C ALA A 166 -7.40 -6.10 4.64
N SER A 167 -6.64 -6.64 3.69
CA SER A 167 -6.38 -6.01 2.41
C SER A 167 -7.65 -5.96 1.57
N PHE A 168 -7.78 -4.98 0.68
CA PHE A 168 -8.99 -4.81 -0.11
C PHE A 168 -8.73 -4.10 -1.44
N VAL A 169 -9.76 -4.13 -2.30
CA VAL A 169 -9.81 -3.34 -3.54
C VAL A 169 -11.06 -2.47 -3.50
N VAL A 170 -10.90 -1.20 -3.82
CA VAL A 170 -12.01 -0.26 -4.07
C VAL A 170 -12.00 0.19 -5.51
N GLU A 171 -13.18 0.38 -6.08
CA GLU A 171 -13.38 0.92 -7.41
C GLU A 171 -13.24 2.46 -7.44
N ALA A 172 -13.23 3.02 -8.64
CA ALA A 172 -13.12 4.46 -8.86
C ALA A 172 -14.23 5.29 -8.18
N ASP A 173 -15.40 4.71 -7.94
CA ASP A 173 -16.51 5.34 -7.21
C ASP A 173 -16.38 5.17 -5.68
N GLY A 174 -15.37 4.46 -5.22
CA GLY A 174 -15.11 4.13 -3.81
C GLY A 174 -15.85 2.90 -3.30
N ALA A 175 -16.60 2.18 -4.15
CA ALA A 175 -17.24 0.93 -3.76
C ALA A 175 -16.20 -0.18 -3.53
N VAL A 176 -16.41 -0.97 -2.47
CA VAL A 176 -15.56 -2.13 -2.18
C VAL A 176 -15.88 -3.25 -3.14
N GLN A 177 -14.86 -3.73 -3.86
CA GLN A 177 -14.99 -4.84 -4.81
C GLN A 177 -14.45 -6.15 -4.26
N LEU A 178 -13.40 -6.10 -3.47
CA LEU A 178 -12.77 -7.28 -2.86
C LEU A 178 -12.31 -6.92 -1.46
N GLU A 179 -12.54 -7.83 -0.51
CA GLU A 179 -11.93 -7.81 0.82
C GLU A 179 -11.26 -9.14 1.10
N LEU A 180 -10.11 -9.11 1.74
CA LEU A 180 -9.38 -10.29 2.17
C LEU A 180 -9.58 -10.53 3.67
N PRO A 181 -9.37 -11.77 4.14
CA PRO A 181 -9.53 -12.13 5.55
C PRO A 181 -8.70 -11.25 6.50
N VAL A 182 -9.20 -11.13 7.72
CA VAL A 182 -8.53 -10.44 8.83
C VAL A 182 -7.66 -11.45 9.58
N CYS A 183 -6.42 -11.08 9.92
CA CYS A 183 -5.46 -11.90 10.67
C CYS A 183 -5.11 -13.25 10.00
N GLU A 184 -5.28 -13.34 8.70
CA GLU A 184 -5.02 -14.55 7.94
C GLU A 184 -4.21 -14.24 6.67
N GLU A 185 -3.16 -15.03 6.39
CA GLU A 185 -2.44 -14.94 5.13
C GLU A 185 -3.34 -15.41 3.99
N HIS A 186 -3.46 -14.60 2.94
CA HIS A 186 -4.34 -14.92 1.82
C HIS A 186 -3.74 -14.48 0.49
N LEU A 187 -4.04 -15.23 -0.56
CA LEU A 187 -3.73 -14.91 -1.95
C LEU A 187 -5.03 -14.79 -2.75
N ALA A 188 -5.23 -13.64 -3.38
CA ALA A 188 -6.35 -13.40 -4.27
C ALA A 188 -5.87 -12.96 -5.65
N ILE A 189 -6.70 -13.19 -6.66
CA ILE A 189 -6.50 -12.68 -8.01
C ILE A 189 -7.59 -11.65 -8.28
N TRP A 190 -7.19 -10.46 -8.68
CA TRP A 190 -8.08 -9.41 -9.13
C TRP A 190 -7.73 -8.99 -10.55
N ASP A 191 -8.73 -8.89 -11.43
CA ASP A 191 -8.57 -8.49 -12.83
C ASP A 191 -9.26 -7.14 -13.07
N SER A 192 -8.46 -6.11 -13.36
CA SER A 192 -8.96 -4.76 -13.65
C SER A 192 -9.77 -4.65 -14.94
N GLY A 193 -9.71 -5.62 -15.84
CA GLY A 193 -10.46 -5.67 -17.08
C GLY A 193 -11.81 -6.37 -16.98
N HIS A 194 -11.96 -7.20 -15.96
CA HIS A 194 -13.18 -7.96 -15.69
C HIS A 194 -13.45 -7.89 -14.18
N PRO A 195 -14.06 -6.81 -13.71
CA PRO A 195 -14.44 -6.72 -12.31
C PRO A 195 -15.36 -7.89 -11.98
N THR A 196 -14.81 -8.92 -11.35
CA THR A 196 -15.59 -10.04 -10.87
C THR A 196 -16.49 -9.50 -9.77
N PRO A 197 -17.81 -9.78 -9.81
CA PRO A 197 -18.65 -9.49 -8.66
C PRO A 197 -18.01 -10.12 -7.43
N MET A 198 -17.99 -9.40 -6.34
CA MET A 198 -17.42 -9.79 -5.05
C MET A 198 -17.55 -11.30 -4.82
N GLN A 199 -16.51 -12.08 -5.15
CA GLN A 199 -16.40 -13.44 -4.66
C GLN A 199 -16.03 -13.32 -3.20
N SER A 200 -17.06 -13.13 -2.38
CA SER A 200 -16.97 -13.36 -0.96
C SER A 200 -16.62 -14.83 -0.77
N HIS A 201 -15.36 -15.16 -0.62
CA HIS A 201 -14.94 -16.38 0.03
C HIS A 201 -15.36 -16.26 1.50
N GLY A 202 -16.62 -16.66 1.76
CA GLY A 202 -17.32 -16.43 3.01
C GLY A 202 -17.75 -14.95 3.13
N GLN A 203 -19.05 -14.70 3.36
CA GLN A 203 -19.49 -13.37 3.77
C GLN A 203 -18.57 -12.98 4.93
N ILE A 204 -17.72 -11.97 4.74
CA ILE A 204 -17.02 -11.33 5.84
C ILE A 204 -18.16 -10.67 6.62
N GLN A 205 -18.73 -11.41 7.56
CA GLN A 205 -19.62 -10.81 8.54
C GLN A 205 -18.78 -9.73 9.22
N PRO A 206 -19.31 -8.51 9.38
CA PRO A 206 -18.61 -7.50 10.14
C PRO A 206 -18.26 -8.12 11.48
N MET A 207 -16.99 -8.45 11.65
CA MET A 207 -16.50 -9.09 12.87
C MET A 207 -16.72 -8.12 14.01
N ASP A 208 -17.34 -8.57 15.08
CA ASP A 208 -17.51 -7.80 16.31
C ASP A 208 -16.14 -7.21 16.68
N PRO A 209 -16.05 -5.91 17.00
CA PRO A 209 -14.79 -5.29 17.41
C PRO A 209 -14.07 -6.05 18.54
N VAL A 210 -14.85 -6.67 19.46
CA VAL A 210 -14.29 -7.47 20.54
C VAL A 210 -13.73 -8.80 20.01
N GLU A 211 -14.39 -9.46 19.08
CA GLU A 211 -13.88 -10.70 18.46
C GLU A 211 -12.56 -10.45 17.70
N ARG A 212 -12.39 -9.29 17.08
CA ARG A 212 -11.11 -8.91 16.44
C ARG A 212 -9.94 -8.83 17.41
N LEU A 213 -10.19 -8.52 18.69
CA LEU A 213 -9.14 -8.45 19.71
C LEU A 213 -8.65 -9.83 20.18
N PHE A 214 -9.39 -10.91 19.87
CA PHE A 214 -9.08 -12.27 20.33
C PHE A 214 -8.61 -13.21 19.21
N ARG A 215 -8.47 -12.73 17.99
CA ARG A 215 -7.88 -13.48 16.86
C ARG A 215 -6.45 -13.09 16.65
#